data_4a763219844a7a8f3825b24fe07f23cb
#
_entry.id   4a763219844a7a8f3825b24fe07f23cb
#
_cell.length_a   1.000
_cell.length_b   1.000
_cell.length_c   1.000
_cell.angle_alpha   90.00
_cell.angle_beta   90.00
_cell.angle_gamma   90.00
#
_symmetry.space_group_name_H-M   'P 1'
#
loop_
_entity.id
_entity.type
_entity.pdbx_description
1 polymer ?
#
loop_
_entity_poly.entity_id
_entity_poly.type
_entity_poly.pdbx_seq_one_letter_code
_entity_poly.pdbx_strand_id
1 'polypeptide(L)'
;SGLLQSGMKKGDRVLLMVPYGTKFVTLAFALFKAGAVPVLIDPGMGKKNVLHCIKQSEPRGIIAIPLAHAIKTLTPSAFKSIQLSVTVGRKWFWSGPTLDQVKRNGQTDYQMGETLEDESAAVLFTSGSTGPAKGVLYTHGMFNQQTRVLREHFGILPGKKDLPTFP
;
A
#
# COMPACT_ATOMS: atom_id res chain seq x y z
N SER A 1 -9.58 6.63 -9.58
CA SER A 1 -9.30 7.88 -10.32
C SER A 1 -8.67 8.97 -9.46
N GLY A 2 -9.15 9.25 -8.23
CA GLY A 2 -8.62 10.35 -7.40
C GLY A 2 -7.13 10.25 -7.06
N LEU A 3 -6.59 9.03 -6.84
CA LEU A 3 -5.16 8.82 -6.62
C LEU A 3 -4.33 9.21 -7.86
N LEU A 4 -4.78 8.85 -9.06
CA LEU A 4 -4.11 9.22 -10.30
C LEU A 4 -4.15 10.74 -10.53
N GLN A 5 -5.28 11.39 -10.23
CA GLN A 5 -5.41 12.85 -10.31
C GLN A 5 -4.49 13.56 -9.28
N SER A 6 -4.13 12.89 -8.19
CA SER A 6 -3.13 13.39 -7.23
C SER A 6 -1.68 13.25 -7.71
N GLY A 7 -1.46 12.80 -8.96
CA GLY A 7 -0.14 12.64 -9.57
C GLY A 7 0.48 11.25 -9.42
N MET A 8 -0.25 10.28 -8.87
CA MET A 8 0.17 8.89 -8.81
C MET A 8 0.12 8.25 -10.20
N LYS A 9 1.07 7.40 -10.52
CA LYS A 9 1.19 6.72 -11.82
C LYS A 9 1.19 5.21 -11.65
N LYS A 10 0.85 4.49 -12.71
CA LYS A 10 1.03 3.04 -12.79
C LYS A 10 2.50 2.69 -12.51
N GLY A 11 2.73 1.67 -11.71
CA GLY A 11 4.06 1.22 -11.27
C GLY A 11 4.66 2.00 -10.10
N ASP A 12 4.07 3.12 -9.68
CA ASP A 12 4.58 3.85 -8.51
C ASP A 12 4.49 2.99 -7.24
N ARG A 13 5.61 2.85 -6.55
CA ARG A 13 5.63 2.26 -5.20
C ARG A 13 5.04 3.24 -4.20
N VAL A 14 4.04 2.79 -3.44
CA VAL A 14 3.30 3.63 -2.50
C VAL A 14 3.32 3.00 -1.11
N LEU A 15 3.99 3.64 -0.18
CA LEU A 15 4.02 3.21 1.21
C LEU A 15 2.64 3.41 1.85
N LEU A 16 2.03 2.32 2.32
CA LEU A 16 0.72 2.33 2.98
C LEU A 16 0.90 2.17 4.49
N MET A 17 0.76 3.27 5.25
CA MET A 17 0.88 3.30 6.70
C MET A 17 -0.43 3.72 7.36
N VAL A 18 -1.39 2.81 7.30
CA VAL A 18 -2.74 2.95 7.86
C VAL A 18 -3.02 1.71 8.72
N PRO A 19 -3.65 1.84 9.88
CA PRO A 19 -4.03 0.68 10.70
C PRO A 19 -4.91 -0.31 9.92
N TYR A 20 -4.76 -1.61 10.21
CA TYR A 20 -5.60 -2.65 9.65
C TYR A 20 -7.08 -2.35 9.89
N GLY A 21 -7.91 -2.69 8.91
CA GLY A 21 -9.35 -2.46 8.92
C GLY A 21 -9.87 -2.05 7.54
N THR A 22 -11.12 -1.66 7.46
CA THR A 22 -11.80 -1.34 6.19
C THR A 22 -11.04 -0.31 5.35
N LYS A 23 -10.47 0.74 5.97
CA LYS A 23 -9.71 1.76 5.23
C LYS A 23 -8.44 1.20 4.61
N PHE A 24 -7.72 0.33 5.33
CA PHE A 24 -6.51 -0.33 4.82
C PHE A 24 -6.84 -1.17 3.59
N VAL A 25 -7.83 -2.06 3.71
CA VAL A 25 -8.26 -2.93 2.60
C VAL A 25 -8.72 -2.10 1.39
N THR A 26 -9.57 -1.08 1.63
CA THR A 26 -10.05 -0.20 0.56
C THR A 26 -8.88 0.50 -0.17
N LEU A 27 -7.88 0.98 0.58
CA LEU A 27 -6.73 1.68 0.00
C LEU A 27 -5.79 0.72 -0.74
N ALA A 28 -5.57 -0.49 -0.22
CA ALA A 28 -4.78 -1.51 -0.92
C ALA A 28 -5.41 -1.85 -2.28
N PHE A 29 -6.72 -2.13 -2.31
CA PHE A 29 -7.43 -2.38 -3.56
C PHE A 29 -7.50 -1.15 -4.48
N ALA A 30 -7.60 0.06 -3.93
CA ALA A 30 -7.54 1.28 -4.73
C ALA A 30 -6.17 1.46 -5.40
N LEU A 31 -5.08 1.09 -4.72
CA LEU A 31 -3.73 1.09 -5.27
C LEU A 31 -3.60 0.04 -6.39
N PHE A 32 -4.05 -1.19 -6.18
CA PHE A 32 -4.08 -2.21 -7.23
C PHE A 32 -4.89 -1.73 -8.44
N LYS A 33 -6.08 -1.19 -8.22
CA LYS A 33 -6.92 -0.65 -9.29
C LYS A 33 -6.27 0.53 -10.05
N ALA A 34 -5.43 1.31 -9.39
CA ALA A 34 -4.65 2.40 -10.00
C ALA A 34 -3.38 1.89 -10.70
N GLY A 35 -3.06 0.60 -10.63
CA GLY A 35 -1.82 0.02 -11.12
C GLY A 35 -0.59 0.43 -10.30
N ALA A 36 -0.78 1.00 -9.12
CA ALA A 36 0.30 1.34 -8.20
C ALA A 36 0.67 0.13 -7.32
N VAL A 37 1.89 0.11 -6.83
CA VAL A 37 2.48 -1.00 -6.07
C VAL A 37 2.50 -0.65 -4.58
N PRO A 38 1.54 -1.13 -3.76
CA PRO A 38 1.59 -0.91 -2.33
C PRO A 38 2.83 -1.53 -1.71
N VAL A 39 3.50 -0.76 -0.86
CA VAL A 39 4.60 -1.20 -0.01
C VAL A 39 4.05 -1.36 1.40
N LEU A 40 4.04 -2.59 1.88
CA LEU A 40 3.50 -2.96 3.17
C LEU A 40 4.64 -3.36 4.12
N ILE A 41 4.71 -2.66 5.25
CA ILE A 41 5.74 -2.87 6.28
C ILE A 41 5.03 -3.03 7.62
N ASP A 42 5.32 -4.11 8.32
CA ASP A 42 4.79 -4.33 9.66
C ASP A 42 5.43 -3.34 10.65
N PRO A 43 4.66 -2.45 11.29
CA PRO A 43 5.19 -1.54 12.29
C PRO A 43 5.76 -2.25 13.53
N GLY A 44 5.36 -3.50 13.79
CA GLY A 44 5.87 -4.35 14.86
C GLY A 44 7.34 -4.72 14.74
N MET A 45 7.96 -4.54 13.57
CA MET A 45 9.40 -4.76 13.35
C MET A 45 10.31 -3.79 14.11
N GLY A 46 9.76 -2.77 14.75
CA GLY A 46 10.50 -1.71 15.43
C GLY A 46 11.01 -0.62 14.48
N LYS A 47 11.12 0.60 15.03
CA LYS A 47 11.40 1.84 14.28
C LYS A 47 12.60 1.74 13.33
N LYS A 48 13.73 1.16 13.78
CA LYS A 48 14.96 1.05 12.98
C LYS A 48 14.75 0.21 11.72
N ASN A 49 14.10 -0.94 11.85
CA ASN A 49 13.82 -1.84 10.74
C ASN A 49 12.79 -1.23 9.78
N VAL A 50 11.73 -0.61 10.31
CA VAL A 50 10.72 0.09 9.49
C VAL A 50 11.38 1.17 8.61
N LEU A 51 12.23 2.03 9.19
CA LEU A 51 12.94 3.08 8.44
C LEU A 51 13.91 2.49 7.39
N HIS A 52 14.56 1.37 7.71
CA HIS A 52 15.41 0.64 6.76
C HIS A 52 14.59 0.11 5.57
N CYS A 53 13.45 -0.54 5.83
CA CYS A 53 12.55 -1.04 4.79
C CYS A 53 12.01 0.08 3.89
N ILE A 54 11.63 1.22 4.47
CA ILE A 54 11.17 2.39 3.71
C ILE A 54 12.28 2.86 2.78
N LYS A 55 13.50 3.02 3.29
CA LYS A 55 14.65 3.44 2.49
C LYS A 55 14.95 2.45 1.37
N GLN A 56 14.90 1.15 1.65
CA GLN A 56 15.18 0.10 0.68
C GLN A 56 14.12 0.00 -0.43
N SER A 57 12.85 0.24 -0.08
CA SER A 57 11.74 0.16 -1.05
C SER A 57 11.62 1.37 -1.97
N GLU A 58 12.25 2.49 -1.61
CA GLU A 58 12.24 3.75 -2.37
C GLU A 58 10.84 4.15 -2.87
N PRO A 59 9.84 4.27 -1.98
CA PRO A 59 8.49 4.58 -2.41
C PRO A 59 8.41 6.01 -2.95
N ARG A 60 7.72 6.19 -4.08
CA ARG A 60 7.44 7.51 -4.64
C ARG A 60 6.28 8.21 -3.94
N GLY A 61 5.34 7.42 -3.39
CA GLY A 61 4.18 7.94 -2.67
C GLY A 61 4.05 7.39 -1.26
N ILE A 62 3.30 8.11 -0.43
CA ILE A 62 2.88 7.66 0.89
C ILE A 62 1.40 7.96 1.14
N ILE A 63 0.66 6.97 1.60
CA ILE A 63 -0.70 7.12 2.13
C ILE A 63 -0.65 6.72 3.60
N ALA A 64 -0.85 7.67 4.50
CA ALA A 64 -0.56 7.42 5.90
C ALA A 64 -1.44 8.23 6.86
N ILE A 65 -1.53 7.74 8.10
CA ILE A 65 -2.11 8.49 9.22
C ILE A 65 -1.19 9.64 9.65
N PRO A 66 -1.71 10.65 10.40
CA PRO A 66 -0.94 11.82 10.83
C PRO A 66 0.36 11.47 11.57
N LEU A 67 0.34 10.45 12.43
CA LEU A 67 1.53 10.01 13.17
C LEU A 67 2.68 9.59 12.23
N ALA A 68 2.38 8.86 11.16
CA ALA A 68 3.40 8.43 10.20
C ALA A 68 3.97 9.62 9.39
N HIS A 69 3.15 10.63 9.08
CA HIS A 69 3.64 11.86 8.46
C HIS A 69 4.52 12.67 9.42
N ALA A 70 4.22 12.70 10.72
CA ALA A 70 5.09 13.32 11.72
C ALA A 70 6.45 12.61 11.80
N ILE A 71 6.46 11.28 11.80
CA ILE A 71 7.71 10.49 11.73
C ILE A 71 8.49 10.81 10.46
N LYS A 72 7.82 10.92 9.30
CA LYS A 72 8.45 11.32 8.03
C LYS A 72 9.16 12.66 8.16
N THR A 73 8.54 13.63 8.81
CA THR A 73 9.14 14.96 9.03
C THR A 73 10.36 14.91 9.94
N LEU A 74 10.32 14.06 10.97
CA LEU A 74 11.43 13.91 11.94
C LEU A 74 12.60 13.05 11.40
N THR A 75 12.35 12.22 10.39
CA THR A 75 13.36 11.30 9.83
C THR A 75 13.43 11.40 8.29
N PRO A 76 13.69 12.59 7.73
CA PRO A 76 13.58 12.84 6.29
C PRO A 76 14.49 11.96 5.43
N SER A 77 15.61 11.50 6.00
CA SER A 77 16.57 10.66 5.27
C SER A 77 16.00 9.31 4.79
N ALA A 78 15.03 8.76 5.51
CA ALA A 78 14.38 7.50 5.12
C ALA A 78 13.28 7.69 4.06
N PHE A 79 12.78 8.91 3.89
CA PHE A 79 11.65 9.23 3.03
C PHE A 79 12.03 10.13 1.84
N LYS A 80 13.31 10.15 1.47
CA LYS A 80 13.83 11.02 0.39
C LYS A 80 13.18 10.79 -0.97
N SER A 81 12.77 9.56 -1.26
CA SER A 81 12.12 9.17 -2.52
C SER A 81 10.67 9.66 -2.63
N ILE A 82 10.04 10.02 -1.50
CA ILE A 82 8.63 10.36 -1.47
C ILE A 82 8.37 11.75 -2.05
N GLN A 83 7.62 11.78 -3.15
CA GLN A 83 7.18 12.99 -3.85
C GLN A 83 5.69 13.28 -3.61
N LEU A 84 4.89 12.23 -3.36
CA LEU A 84 3.45 12.32 -3.18
C LEU A 84 3.06 11.89 -1.77
N SER A 85 2.17 12.66 -1.14
CA SER A 85 1.70 12.37 0.21
C SER A 85 0.18 12.52 0.29
N VAL A 86 -0.51 11.51 0.82
CA VAL A 86 -1.94 11.55 1.10
C VAL A 86 -2.15 11.25 2.59
N THR A 87 -2.87 12.13 3.28
CA THR A 87 -3.15 11.98 4.71
C THR A 87 -4.50 11.31 4.95
N VAL A 88 -4.51 10.23 5.71
CA VAL A 88 -5.73 9.55 6.16
C VAL A 88 -6.12 10.10 7.52
N GLY A 89 -7.15 10.95 7.55
CA GLY A 89 -7.59 11.66 8.72
C GLY A 89 -7.24 13.15 8.72
N ARG A 90 -7.09 13.74 9.91
CA ARG A 90 -6.83 15.18 10.05
C ARG A 90 -5.39 15.51 9.63
N LYS A 91 -5.26 16.39 8.64
CA LYS A 91 -3.98 16.90 8.18
C LYS A 91 -3.49 18.04 9.11
N TRP A 92 -2.18 18.10 9.34
CA TRP A 92 -1.53 19.18 10.09
C TRP A 92 -0.73 20.07 9.10
N PHE A 93 0.57 20.24 9.33
CA PHE A 93 1.42 21.21 8.63
C PHE A 93 2.15 20.68 7.38
N TRP A 94 2.10 19.37 7.10
CA TRP A 94 2.76 18.80 5.91
C TRP A 94 1.95 18.99 4.63
N SER A 95 2.62 18.87 3.48
CA SER A 95 2.03 19.00 2.15
C SER A 95 1.20 17.79 1.72
N GLY A 96 0.45 17.95 0.62
CA GLY A 96 -0.39 16.90 0.02
C GLY A 96 -1.86 16.95 0.46
N PRO A 97 -2.76 16.30 -0.28
CA PRO A 97 -4.19 16.26 0.04
C PRO A 97 -4.50 15.30 1.20
N THR A 98 -5.70 15.47 1.77
CA THR A 98 -6.32 14.45 2.60
C THR A 98 -6.98 13.38 1.72
N LEU A 99 -7.20 12.17 2.28
CA LEU A 99 -7.93 11.12 1.59
C LEU A 99 -9.34 11.56 1.16
N ASP A 100 -10.01 12.39 1.96
CA ASP A 100 -11.35 12.88 1.63
C ASP A 100 -11.33 13.87 0.45
N GLN A 101 -10.27 14.66 0.31
CA GLN A 101 -10.04 15.49 -0.89
C GLN A 101 -9.79 14.62 -2.13
N VAL A 102 -8.94 13.59 -2.00
CA VAL A 102 -8.68 12.63 -3.08
C VAL A 102 -9.95 11.92 -3.54
N LYS A 103 -10.83 11.53 -2.58
CA LYS A 103 -12.12 10.90 -2.90
C LYS A 103 -13.06 11.84 -3.65
N ARG A 104 -13.18 13.11 -3.20
CA ARG A 104 -14.05 14.10 -3.87
C ARG A 104 -13.62 14.41 -5.31
N ASN A 105 -12.32 14.39 -5.56
CA ASN A 105 -11.78 14.63 -6.91
C ASN A 105 -11.87 13.38 -7.80
N GLY A 106 -12.16 12.21 -7.24
CA GLY A 106 -12.25 10.96 -7.99
C GLY A 106 -13.51 10.88 -8.86
N GLN A 107 -13.36 10.37 -10.08
CA GLN A 107 -14.48 10.02 -10.96
C GLN A 107 -15.02 8.63 -10.60
N THR A 108 -16.33 8.44 -10.66
CA THR A 108 -16.99 7.17 -10.35
C THR A 108 -16.74 6.09 -11.40
N ASP A 109 -16.64 6.47 -12.67
CA ASP A 109 -16.56 5.57 -13.83
C ASP A 109 -15.11 5.23 -14.23
N TYR A 110 -14.21 5.18 -13.26
CA TYR A 110 -12.83 4.81 -13.53
C TYR A 110 -12.72 3.33 -13.93
N GLN A 111 -12.33 3.10 -15.17
CA GLN A 111 -11.98 1.75 -15.64
C GLN A 111 -10.51 1.46 -15.28
N MET A 112 -10.29 0.28 -14.71
CA MET A 112 -8.95 -0.20 -14.43
C MET A 112 -8.20 -0.45 -15.74
N GLY A 113 -6.99 0.08 -15.85
CA GLY A 113 -6.10 -0.30 -16.94
C GLY A 113 -5.72 -1.78 -16.87
N GLU A 114 -5.38 -2.36 -18.01
CA GLU A 114 -4.86 -3.71 -18.06
C GLU A 114 -3.56 -3.81 -17.27
N THR A 115 -3.43 -4.89 -16.51
CA THR A 115 -2.22 -5.27 -15.79
C THR A 115 -1.72 -6.61 -16.32
N LEU A 116 -0.42 -6.71 -16.58
CA LEU A 116 0.21 -7.95 -17.02
C LEU A 116 0.55 -8.82 -15.79
N GLU A 117 0.63 -10.13 -16.00
CA GLU A 117 0.92 -11.07 -14.91
C GLU A 117 2.31 -10.89 -14.30
N ASP A 118 3.28 -10.44 -15.07
CA ASP A 118 4.66 -10.17 -14.65
C ASP A 118 4.85 -8.78 -14.03
N GLU A 119 3.86 -7.88 -14.12
CA GLU A 119 3.93 -6.57 -13.49
C GLU A 119 3.91 -6.68 -11.96
N SER A 120 4.67 -5.79 -11.31
CA SER A 120 4.73 -5.69 -9.85
C SER A 120 3.36 -5.33 -9.28
N ALA A 121 2.88 -6.11 -8.33
CA ALA A 121 1.60 -5.89 -7.65
C ALA A 121 1.76 -5.37 -6.22
N ALA A 122 2.74 -5.87 -5.46
CA ALA A 122 3.00 -5.40 -4.10
C ALA A 122 4.44 -5.68 -3.67
N VAL A 123 4.92 -4.93 -2.68
CA VAL A 123 6.14 -5.22 -1.93
C VAL A 123 5.78 -5.44 -0.47
N LEU A 124 6.01 -6.66 0.04
CA LEU A 124 5.76 -7.01 1.42
C LEU A 124 7.07 -7.24 2.16
N PHE A 125 7.26 -6.57 3.28
CA PHE A 125 8.41 -6.81 4.15
C PHE A 125 8.06 -7.80 5.24
N THR A 126 8.84 -8.86 5.33
CA THR A 126 8.71 -9.87 6.38
C THR A 126 9.82 -9.70 7.41
N SER A 127 9.49 -9.90 8.69
CA SER A 127 10.48 -10.04 9.74
C SER A 127 11.23 -11.35 9.52
N GLY A 128 12.40 -11.29 8.89
CA GLY A 128 13.25 -12.49 8.75
C GLY A 128 13.63 -13.04 10.12
N SER A 129 13.48 -14.34 10.32
CA SER A 129 13.87 -15.02 11.58
C SER A 129 15.37 -14.93 11.88
N THR A 130 16.20 -14.58 10.89
CA THR A 130 17.67 -14.68 10.96
C THR A 130 18.44 -13.46 10.44
N GLY A 131 17.78 -12.29 10.25
CA GLY A 131 18.48 -11.14 9.68
C GLY A 131 17.60 -9.90 9.46
N PRO A 132 18.12 -8.88 8.78
CA PRO A 132 17.36 -7.68 8.46
C PRO A 132 16.13 -8.04 7.63
N ALA A 133 15.04 -7.29 7.82
CA ALA A 133 13.80 -7.47 7.07
C ALA A 133 14.05 -7.42 5.56
N LYS A 134 13.46 -8.37 4.83
CA LYS A 134 13.58 -8.48 3.38
C LYS A 134 12.27 -8.12 2.71
N GLY A 135 12.34 -7.29 1.67
CA GLY A 135 11.20 -6.99 0.82
C GLY A 135 10.98 -8.11 -0.21
N VAL A 136 9.80 -8.68 -0.22
CA VAL A 136 9.34 -9.67 -1.20
C VAL A 136 8.48 -8.95 -2.22
N LEU A 137 8.87 -9.01 -3.48
CA LEU A 137 8.09 -8.48 -4.59
C LEU A 137 7.09 -9.53 -5.07
N TYR A 138 5.82 -9.16 -5.05
CA TYR A 138 4.74 -9.96 -5.63
C TYR A 138 4.33 -9.39 -6.97
N THR A 139 4.07 -10.27 -7.95
CA THR A 139 3.47 -9.90 -9.23
C THR A 139 1.97 -10.15 -9.22
N HIS A 140 1.25 -9.57 -10.19
CA HIS A 140 -0.18 -9.83 -10.36
C HIS A 140 -0.45 -11.32 -10.63
N GLY A 141 0.39 -11.98 -11.41
CA GLY A 141 0.28 -13.41 -11.68
C GLY A 141 0.42 -14.26 -10.42
N MET A 142 1.35 -13.91 -9.51
CA MET A 142 1.49 -14.60 -8.23
C MET A 142 0.21 -14.49 -7.38
N PHE A 143 -0.41 -13.30 -7.29
CA PHE A 143 -1.66 -13.13 -6.56
C PHE A 143 -2.83 -13.88 -7.22
N ASN A 144 -2.94 -13.84 -8.53
CA ASN A 144 -3.96 -14.57 -9.27
C ASN A 144 -3.84 -16.07 -9.02
N GLN A 145 -2.65 -16.61 -9.12
CA GLN A 145 -2.39 -18.03 -8.88
C GLN A 145 -2.68 -18.42 -7.43
N GLN A 146 -2.21 -17.61 -6.46
CA GLN A 146 -2.48 -17.86 -5.04
C GLN A 146 -3.99 -17.83 -4.74
N THR A 147 -4.71 -16.86 -5.27
CA THR A 147 -6.16 -16.76 -5.11
C THR A 147 -6.88 -17.98 -5.69
N ARG A 148 -6.45 -18.46 -6.87
CA ARG A 148 -7.01 -19.66 -7.49
C ARG A 148 -6.79 -20.90 -6.62
N VAL A 149 -5.55 -21.11 -6.18
CA VAL A 149 -5.19 -22.28 -5.34
C VAL A 149 -5.99 -22.26 -4.02
N LEU A 150 -6.04 -21.12 -3.35
CA LEU A 150 -6.81 -20.98 -2.09
C LEU A 150 -8.31 -21.25 -2.30
N ARG A 151 -8.88 -20.68 -3.38
CA ARG A 151 -10.28 -20.90 -3.73
C ARG A 151 -10.60 -22.38 -3.96
N GLU A 152 -9.76 -23.07 -4.73
CA GLU A 152 -9.92 -24.49 -5.03
C GLU A 152 -9.72 -25.35 -3.77
N HIS A 153 -8.65 -25.10 -3.01
CA HIS A 153 -8.29 -25.88 -1.83
C HIS A 153 -9.33 -25.77 -0.70
N PHE A 154 -9.81 -24.55 -0.43
CA PHE A 154 -10.78 -24.30 0.65
C PHE A 154 -12.23 -24.29 0.21
N GLY A 155 -12.52 -24.57 -1.07
CA GLY A 155 -13.90 -24.59 -1.59
C GLY A 155 -14.61 -23.24 -1.45
N ILE A 156 -13.89 -22.12 -1.64
CA ILE A 156 -14.45 -20.77 -1.49
C ILE A 156 -15.35 -20.48 -2.70
N LEU A 157 -16.65 -20.34 -2.45
CA LEU A 157 -17.66 -20.08 -3.48
C LEU A 157 -18.22 -18.66 -3.34
N PRO A 158 -18.76 -18.08 -4.44
CA PRO A 158 -19.47 -16.81 -4.37
C PRO A 158 -20.58 -16.84 -3.32
N GLY A 159 -20.72 -15.76 -2.54
CA GLY A 159 -21.70 -15.65 -1.45
C GLY A 159 -21.28 -16.27 -0.12
N LYS A 160 -20.19 -17.01 -0.05
CA LYS A 160 -19.61 -17.45 1.23
C LYS A 160 -19.05 -16.25 1.99
N LYS A 161 -19.12 -16.34 3.32
CA LYS A 161 -18.51 -15.37 4.23
C LYS A 161 -17.25 -16.00 4.83
N ASP A 162 -16.19 -15.23 4.85
CA ASP A 162 -14.95 -15.59 5.52
C ASP A 162 -14.66 -14.58 6.64
N LEU A 163 -14.09 -15.06 7.72
CA LEU A 163 -13.69 -14.24 8.86
C LEU A 163 -12.17 -14.35 9.02
N PRO A 164 -11.40 -13.38 8.49
CA PRO A 164 -9.96 -13.37 8.69
C PRO A 164 -9.67 -13.12 10.17
N THR A 165 -8.96 -14.04 10.82
CA THR A 165 -8.62 -13.98 12.24
C THR A 165 -7.22 -13.44 12.49
N PHE A 166 -6.41 -13.29 11.45
CA PHE A 166 -5.07 -12.69 11.50
C PHE A 166 -5.08 -11.31 10.83
N PRO A 167 -4.35 -10.34 11.43
CA PRO A 167 -4.18 -9.02 10.85
C PRO A 167 -3.33 -9.03 9.58
#